data_e2e31d90cecc27637894247f2aa876c2
#
_entry.id   e2e31d90cecc27637894247f2aa876c2
#
_cell.length_a   1.000
_cell.length_b   1.000
_cell.length_c   1.000
_cell.angle_alpha   90.00
_cell.angle_beta   90.00
_cell.angle_gamma   90.00
#
_symmetry.space_group_name_H-M   'P 1'
#
loop_
_entity.id
_entity.type
_entity.pdbx_description
1 polymer ?
#
loop_
_entity_poly.entity_id
_entity_poly.type
_entity_poly.pdbx_seq_one_letter_code
_entity_poly.pdbx_strand_id
1 'polypeptide(L)'
;MNDEKVIEKTVEFVKETLANAEGGHDWFHIYRVWKLARNVAQYEDVNLFVVELGALLHDIADFKFHGGNEEIGPKKAREFLTSLNVDNEIIEHVEKIISNISFKGSGHNQQFKSAELDVIQDADRLDAIGAIGIARTFNYGGYKGRAIYNPEIKPNLNMTKEEYKKSDAPTINHFYEKLLLLKERMNTRTGRRMAEERHKFMEQYLSQFYREWGGEI
;
A
#
# COMPACT_ATOMS: atom_id res chain seq x y z
N MET A 1 0.82 -13.72 -26.39
CA MET A 1 -0.13 -14.21 -25.35
C MET A 1 -1.20 -13.14 -25.22
N ASN A 2 -2.47 -13.47 -24.88
CA ASN A 2 -3.43 -12.40 -24.59
C ASN A 2 -3.23 -11.87 -23.16
N ASP A 3 -3.72 -10.66 -22.88
CA ASP A 3 -3.50 -9.95 -21.61
C ASP A 3 -4.03 -10.76 -20.42
N GLU A 4 -5.20 -11.37 -20.52
CA GLU A 4 -5.81 -12.19 -19.47
C GLU A 4 -4.87 -13.32 -19.02
N LYS A 5 -4.26 -14.02 -19.96
CA LYS A 5 -3.33 -15.12 -19.66
C LYS A 5 -2.01 -14.63 -19.08
N VAL A 6 -1.57 -13.40 -19.41
CA VAL A 6 -0.42 -12.77 -18.78
C VAL A 6 -0.75 -12.45 -17.33
N ILE A 7 -1.93 -11.89 -17.05
CA ILE A 7 -2.38 -11.59 -15.67
C ILE A 7 -2.49 -12.86 -14.84
N GLU A 8 -3.09 -13.95 -15.36
CA GLU A 8 -3.15 -15.24 -14.64
C GLU A 8 -1.76 -15.74 -14.23
N LYS A 9 -0.81 -15.76 -15.17
CA LYS A 9 0.57 -16.14 -14.87
C LYS A 9 1.28 -15.21 -13.90
N THR A 10 0.97 -13.91 -13.95
CA THR A 10 1.51 -12.94 -13.01
C THR A 10 0.97 -13.20 -11.60
N VAL A 11 -0.29 -13.56 -11.45
CA VAL A 11 -0.89 -13.97 -10.17
C VAL A 11 -0.18 -15.20 -9.60
N GLU A 12 0.08 -16.22 -10.42
CA GLU A 12 0.81 -17.41 -9.98
C GLU A 12 2.24 -17.08 -9.55
N PHE A 13 2.97 -16.33 -10.36
CA PHE A 13 4.33 -15.88 -10.06
C PHE A 13 4.42 -15.09 -8.74
N VAL A 14 3.48 -14.17 -8.51
CA VAL A 14 3.45 -13.36 -7.28
C VAL A 14 3.15 -14.25 -6.06
N LYS A 15 2.18 -15.18 -6.15
CA LYS A 15 1.88 -16.13 -5.07
C LYS A 15 3.09 -16.97 -4.70
N GLU A 16 3.82 -17.50 -5.68
CA GLU A 16 5.03 -18.28 -5.46
C GLU A 16 6.15 -17.44 -4.83
N THR A 17 6.35 -16.22 -5.36
CA THR A 17 7.37 -15.31 -4.86
C THR A 17 7.13 -14.88 -3.42
N LEU A 18 5.87 -14.67 -3.02
CA LEU A 18 5.48 -14.22 -1.69
C LEU A 18 5.04 -15.34 -0.74
N ALA A 19 5.24 -16.61 -1.09
CA ALA A 19 4.80 -17.75 -0.28
C ALA A 19 5.30 -17.73 1.18
N ASN A 20 6.47 -17.12 1.41
CA ASN A 20 7.08 -16.98 2.75
C ASN A 20 7.21 -15.52 3.20
N ALA A 21 6.45 -14.60 2.59
CA ALA A 21 6.50 -13.19 2.98
C ALA A 21 5.84 -12.98 4.35
N GLU A 22 6.40 -12.04 5.13
CA GLU A 22 5.82 -11.67 6.43
C GLU A 22 4.47 -10.98 6.26
N GLY A 23 3.59 -11.14 7.26
CA GLY A 23 2.25 -10.56 7.28
C GLY A 23 2.28 -9.03 7.12
N GLY A 24 1.59 -8.55 6.10
CA GLY A 24 1.53 -7.12 5.73
C GLY A 24 2.01 -6.84 4.30
N HIS A 25 2.88 -7.70 3.73
CA HIS A 25 3.35 -7.68 2.35
C HIS A 25 3.18 -9.06 1.70
N ASP A 26 2.15 -9.80 2.12
CA ASP A 26 1.81 -11.13 1.64
C ASP A 26 0.94 -11.06 0.35
N TRP A 27 0.66 -12.24 -0.22
CA TRP A 27 -0.24 -12.35 -1.37
C TRP A 27 -1.59 -11.66 -1.14
N PHE A 28 -2.15 -11.72 0.06
CA PHE A 28 -3.48 -11.14 0.31
C PHE A 28 -3.46 -9.62 0.32
N HIS A 29 -2.35 -8.97 0.69
CA HIS A 29 -2.15 -7.54 0.47
C HIS A 29 -2.18 -7.22 -1.02
N ILE A 30 -1.35 -7.91 -1.83
CA ILE A 30 -1.30 -7.70 -3.28
C ILE A 30 -2.68 -7.94 -3.92
N TYR A 31 -3.38 -8.99 -3.52
CA TYR A 31 -4.73 -9.28 -4.01
C TYR A 31 -5.71 -8.13 -3.75
N ARG A 32 -5.70 -7.56 -2.54
CA ARG A 32 -6.57 -6.44 -2.20
C ARG A 32 -6.21 -5.18 -2.97
N VAL A 33 -4.92 -4.85 -3.07
CA VAL A 33 -4.43 -3.71 -3.86
C VAL A 33 -4.81 -3.87 -5.33
N TRP A 34 -4.60 -5.03 -5.93
CA TRP A 34 -5.00 -5.32 -7.31
C TRP A 34 -6.51 -5.14 -7.52
N LYS A 35 -7.35 -5.67 -6.62
CA LYS A 35 -8.81 -5.48 -6.71
C LYS A 35 -9.23 -4.02 -6.57
N LEU A 36 -8.59 -3.27 -5.66
CA LEU A 36 -8.82 -1.84 -5.49
C LEU A 36 -8.38 -1.05 -6.72
N ALA A 37 -7.19 -1.34 -7.26
CA ALA A 37 -6.68 -0.69 -8.47
C ALA A 37 -7.61 -0.89 -9.65
N ARG A 38 -8.11 -2.13 -9.88
CA ARG A 38 -9.12 -2.40 -10.91
C ARG A 38 -10.42 -1.61 -10.70
N ASN A 39 -10.86 -1.46 -9.46
CA ASN A 39 -12.08 -0.69 -9.15
C ASN A 39 -11.86 0.81 -9.44
N VAL A 40 -10.76 1.38 -9.01
CA VAL A 40 -10.43 2.80 -9.29
C VAL A 40 -10.28 3.02 -10.79
N ALA A 41 -9.56 2.14 -11.50
CA ALA A 41 -9.30 2.23 -12.93
C ALA A 41 -10.57 2.28 -13.80
N GLN A 42 -11.71 1.74 -13.32
CA GLN A 42 -12.99 1.80 -14.07
C GLN A 42 -13.49 3.24 -14.30
N TYR A 43 -13.01 4.20 -13.52
CA TYR A 43 -13.48 5.58 -13.53
C TYR A 43 -12.38 6.58 -13.91
N GLU A 44 -11.21 6.07 -14.30
CA GLU A 44 -10.04 6.86 -14.67
C GLU A 44 -9.60 6.49 -16.11
N ASP A 45 -9.01 7.43 -16.83
CA ASP A 45 -8.48 7.19 -18.19
C ASP A 45 -7.07 6.58 -18.10
N VAL A 46 -7.00 5.26 -18.06
CA VAL A 46 -5.77 4.50 -17.83
C VAL A 46 -5.72 3.21 -18.65
N ASN A 47 -4.52 2.73 -18.92
CA ASN A 47 -4.32 1.38 -19.45
C ASN A 47 -4.53 0.34 -18.33
N LEU A 48 -5.68 -0.34 -18.35
CA LEU A 48 -6.02 -1.34 -17.33
C LEU A 48 -4.97 -2.45 -17.22
N PHE A 49 -4.40 -2.90 -18.33
CA PHE A 49 -3.38 -3.96 -18.31
C PHE A 49 -2.11 -3.53 -17.56
N VAL A 50 -1.64 -2.28 -17.77
CA VAL A 50 -0.53 -1.69 -17.02
C VAL A 50 -0.88 -1.55 -15.53
N VAL A 51 -2.11 -1.10 -15.21
CA VAL A 51 -2.57 -1.01 -13.81
C VAL A 51 -2.57 -2.37 -13.13
N GLU A 52 -3.07 -3.41 -13.78
CA GLU A 52 -3.10 -4.76 -13.19
C GLU A 52 -1.69 -5.32 -12.96
N LEU A 53 -0.81 -5.22 -13.97
CA LEU A 53 0.58 -5.66 -13.82
C LEU A 53 1.31 -4.87 -12.74
N GLY A 54 1.18 -3.55 -12.75
CA GLY A 54 1.81 -2.70 -11.74
C GLY A 54 1.30 -3.00 -10.32
N ALA A 55 -0.01 -3.19 -10.14
CA ALA A 55 -0.60 -3.55 -8.85
C ALA A 55 -0.17 -4.94 -8.36
N LEU A 56 -0.06 -5.93 -9.26
CA LEU A 56 0.40 -7.28 -8.92
C LEU A 56 1.90 -7.31 -8.57
N LEU A 57 2.71 -6.51 -9.24
CA LEU A 57 4.17 -6.58 -9.15
C LEU A 57 4.80 -5.51 -8.25
N HIS A 58 4.02 -4.57 -7.69
CA HIS A 58 4.57 -3.41 -6.98
C HIS A 58 5.44 -3.77 -5.77
N ASP A 59 5.18 -4.87 -5.11
CA ASP A 59 5.80 -5.24 -3.83
C ASP A 59 6.44 -6.65 -3.85
N ILE A 60 6.77 -7.19 -5.07
CA ILE A 60 7.36 -8.53 -5.24
C ILE A 60 8.77 -8.67 -4.66
N ALA A 61 9.43 -7.57 -4.34
CA ALA A 61 10.72 -7.55 -3.67
C ALA A 61 10.81 -6.28 -2.81
N ASP A 62 10.16 -6.30 -1.62
CA ASP A 62 10.30 -5.19 -0.67
C ASP A 62 11.79 -5.02 -0.32
N PHE A 63 12.33 -3.84 -0.65
CA PHE A 63 13.74 -3.47 -0.41
C PHE A 63 14.16 -3.64 1.06
N LYS A 64 13.22 -3.60 2.00
CA LYS A 64 13.47 -3.81 3.44
C LYS A 64 14.05 -5.20 3.73
N PHE A 65 13.67 -6.21 2.94
CA PHE A 65 14.17 -7.59 3.07
C PHE A 65 15.38 -7.87 2.18
N HIS A 66 15.78 -6.90 1.35
CA HIS A 66 16.89 -7.03 0.40
C HIS A 66 18.01 -6.00 0.65
N GLY A 67 18.30 -5.69 1.92
CA GLY A 67 19.40 -4.80 2.29
C GLY A 67 19.25 -3.35 1.79
N GLY A 68 18.02 -2.92 1.49
CA GLY A 68 17.75 -1.57 0.99
C GLY A 68 17.88 -1.40 -0.53
N ASN A 69 18.10 -2.47 -1.29
CA ASN A 69 18.23 -2.39 -2.74
C ASN A 69 16.86 -2.26 -3.43
N GLU A 70 16.55 -1.05 -3.89
CA GLU A 70 15.30 -0.70 -4.58
C GLU A 70 15.24 -1.20 -6.04
N GLU A 71 16.33 -1.67 -6.63
CA GLU A 71 16.38 -2.11 -8.03
C GLU A 71 15.92 -3.57 -8.24
N ILE A 72 15.85 -4.36 -7.18
CA ILE A 72 15.53 -5.79 -7.27
C ILE A 72 14.10 -6.01 -7.76
N GLY A 73 13.13 -5.25 -7.27
CA GLY A 73 11.72 -5.34 -7.67
C GLY A 73 11.51 -5.08 -9.16
N PRO A 74 11.91 -3.91 -9.67
CA PRO A 74 11.82 -3.59 -11.09
C PRO A 74 12.52 -4.62 -11.99
N LYS A 75 13.74 -5.05 -11.63
CA LYS A 75 14.49 -6.05 -12.39
C LYS A 75 13.77 -7.40 -12.47
N LYS A 76 13.26 -7.92 -11.35
CA LYS A 76 12.48 -9.16 -11.32
C LYS A 76 11.22 -9.06 -12.19
N ALA A 77 10.52 -7.91 -12.13
CA ALA A 77 9.35 -7.65 -12.95
C ALA A 77 9.70 -7.68 -14.44
N ARG A 78 10.79 -6.99 -14.85
CA ARG A 78 11.28 -7.01 -16.24
C ARG A 78 11.59 -8.43 -16.71
N GLU A 79 12.39 -9.18 -15.98
CA GLU A 79 12.79 -10.54 -16.33
C GLU A 79 11.55 -11.43 -16.51
N PHE A 80 10.60 -11.37 -15.59
CA PHE A 80 9.37 -12.14 -15.66
C PHE A 80 8.49 -11.74 -16.86
N LEU A 81 8.19 -10.46 -17.05
CA LEU A 81 7.34 -9.98 -18.14
C LEU A 81 7.98 -10.22 -19.52
N THR A 82 9.29 -10.11 -19.63
CA THR A 82 10.05 -10.44 -20.85
C THR A 82 9.87 -11.93 -21.19
N SER A 83 9.91 -12.83 -20.21
CA SER A 83 9.71 -14.26 -20.42
C SER A 83 8.30 -14.59 -20.96
N LEU A 84 7.33 -13.71 -20.72
CA LEU A 84 5.96 -13.82 -21.22
C LEU A 84 5.76 -13.14 -22.59
N ASN A 85 6.81 -12.55 -23.18
CA ASN A 85 6.77 -11.73 -24.40
C ASN A 85 5.77 -10.57 -24.31
N VAL A 86 5.72 -9.88 -23.16
CA VAL A 86 4.99 -8.61 -23.00
C VAL A 86 5.73 -7.52 -23.77
N ASP A 87 4.98 -6.57 -24.33
CA ASP A 87 5.55 -5.43 -25.06
C ASP A 87 6.52 -4.62 -24.20
N ASN A 88 7.66 -4.21 -24.79
CA ASN A 88 8.71 -3.54 -24.03
C ASN A 88 8.27 -2.17 -23.47
N GLU A 89 7.38 -1.45 -24.15
CA GLU A 89 6.85 -0.18 -23.64
C GLU A 89 6.04 -0.39 -22.36
N ILE A 90 5.25 -1.46 -22.31
CA ILE A 90 4.49 -1.87 -21.12
C ILE A 90 5.44 -2.27 -19.99
N ILE A 91 6.47 -3.07 -20.28
CA ILE A 91 7.47 -3.49 -19.29
C ILE A 91 8.16 -2.27 -18.67
N GLU A 92 8.63 -1.33 -19.48
CA GLU A 92 9.28 -0.10 -19.01
C GLU A 92 8.34 0.77 -18.15
N HIS A 93 7.07 0.82 -18.51
CA HIS A 93 6.08 1.56 -17.73
C HIS A 93 5.88 0.91 -16.34
N VAL A 94 5.70 -0.42 -16.30
CA VAL A 94 5.56 -1.19 -15.05
C VAL A 94 6.81 -1.03 -14.16
N GLU A 95 8.02 -1.10 -14.71
CA GLU A 95 9.24 -0.84 -13.95
C GLU A 95 9.28 0.56 -13.33
N LYS A 96 8.91 1.59 -14.11
CA LYS A 96 8.83 2.96 -13.61
C LYS A 96 7.78 3.09 -12.49
N ILE A 97 6.65 2.40 -12.60
CA ILE A 97 5.65 2.34 -11.54
C ILE A 97 6.25 1.72 -10.27
N ILE A 98 6.85 0.53 -10.36
CA ILE A 98 7.43 -0.17 -9.20
C ILE A 98 8.50 0.69 -8.52
N SER A 99 9.36 1.36 -9.31
CA SER A 99 10.42 2.22 -8.79
C SER A 99 9.91 3.49 -8.09
N ASN A 100 8.66 3.90 -8.36
CA ASN A 100 8.08 5.15 -7.87
C ASN A 100 6.83 4.96 -6.99
N ILE A 101 6.43 3.72 -6.69
CA ILE A 101 5.22 3.43 -5.90
C ILE A 101 5.38 3.90 -4.45
N SER A 102 6.55 3.68 -3.85
CA SER A 102 6.82 4.01 -2.46
C SER A 102 6.98 5.51 -2.28
N PHE A 103 6.25 6.07 -1.32
CA PHE A 103 6.43 7.47 -0.91
C PHE A 103 7.78 7.64 -0.21
N LYS A 104 8.70 8.37 -0.85
CA LYS A 104 10.07 8.61 -0.33
C LYS A 104 10.17 9.78 0.67
N GLY A 105 9.03 10.35 1.13
CA GLY A 105 9.00 11.48 2.08
C GLY A 105 8.88 12.85 1.40
N SER A 106 8.58 13.89 2.19
CA SER A 106 8.57 15.28 1.73
C SER A 106 10.01 15.71 1.38
N GLY A 107 10.25 16.05 0.12
CA GLY A 107 11.58 16.49 -0.37
C GLY A 107 12.18 15.62 -1.47
N HIS A 108 11.64 14.43 -1.75
CA HIS A 108 12.00 13.68 -2.96
C HIS A 108 11.05 14.08 -4.09
N ASN A 109 11.60 14.70 -5.14
CA ASN A 109 10.86 14.89 -6.38
C ASN A 109 10.56 13.50 -6.96
N GLN A 110 9.28 13.15 -7.05
CA GLN A 110 8.84 11.97 -7.78
C GLN A 110 9.27 12.16 -9.25
N GLN A 111 10.20 11.35 -9.72
CA GLN A 111 10.80 11.50 -11.05
C GLN A 111 9.88 11.03 -12.17
N PHE A 112 8.89 10.20 -11.85
CA PHE A 112 7.94 9.63 -12.81
C PHE A 112 6.51 9.84 -12.32
N LYS A 113 5.61 10.20 -13.25
CA LYS A 113 4.17 10.32 -13.02
C LYS A 113 3.44 9.70 -14.20
N SER A 114 2.40 8.93 -13.91
CA SER A 114 1.39 8.50 -14.87
C SER A 114 0.06 8.29 -14.15
N ALA A 115 -1.03 8.26 -14.91
CA ALA A 115 -2.35 8.01 -14.35
C ALA A 115 -2.43 6.60 -13.73
N GLU A 116 -1.75 5.62 -14.32
CA GLU A 116 -1.67 4.25 -13.80
C GLU A 116 -0.95 4.20 -12.46
N LEU A 117 0.18 4.93 -12.32
CA LEU A 117 0.87 5.05 -11.03
C LEU A 117 -0.02 5.69 -9.97
N ASP A 118 -0.75 6.75 -10.32
CA ASP A 118 -1.69 7.42 -9.41
C ASP A 118 -2.78 6.46 -8.91
N VAL A 119 -3.36 5.65 -9.81
CA VAL A 119 -4.35 4.61 -9.46
C VAL A 119 -3.77 3.56 -8.50
N ILE A 120 -2.57 3.06 -8.78
CA ILE A 120 -1.95 2.01 -7.97
C ILE A 120 -1.51 2.55 -6.60
N GLN A 121 -0.97 3.77 -6.54
CA GLN A 121 -0.65 4.43 -5.28
C GLN A 121 -1.89 4.63 -4.40
N ASP A 122 -3.02 5.03 -5.01
CA ASP A 122 -4.27 5.19 -4.28
C ASP A 122 -4.79 3.84 -3.78
N ALA A 123 -4.71 2.79 -4.59
CA ALA A 123 -5.12 1.45 -4.19
C ALA A 123 -4.30 0.91 -3.00
N ASP A 124 -2.98 1.10 -3.01
CA ASP A 124 -2.11 0.70 -1.89
C ASP A 124 -2.43 1.50 -0.61
N ARG A 125 -2.62 2.83 -0.73
CA ARG A 125 -3.03 3.68 0.41
C ARG A 125 -4.41 3.31 0.95
N LEU A 126 -5.35 2.96 0.07
CA LEU A 126 -6.67 2.49 0.47
C LEU A 126 -6.61 1.18 1.27
N ASP A 127 -5.71 0.25 0.95
CA ASP A 127 -5.53 -0.98 1.72
C ASP A 127 -5.02 -0.73 3.15
N ALA A 128 -4.37 0.42 3.38
CA ALA A 128 -3.88 0.82 4.69
C ALA A 128 -4.93 1.49 5.59
N ILE A 129 -6.15 1.80 5.11
CA ILE A 129 -7.19 2.53 5.85
C ILE A 129 -8.52 1.79 5.86
N GLY A 130 -9.46 2.25 6.71
CA GLY A 130 -10.75 1.60 6.91
C GLY A 130 -10.65 0.33 7.77
N ALA A 131 -11.60 -0.57 7.64
CA ALA A 131 -11.68 -1.79 8.45
C ALA A 131 -10.44 -2.70 8.31
N ILE A 132 -9.96 -2.88 7.08
CA ILE A 132 -8.73 -3.65 6.80
C ILE A 132 -7.52 -2.94 7.42
N GLY A 133 -7.40 -1.62 7.26
CA GLY A 133 -6.32 -0.83 7.85
C GLY A 133 -6.28 -0.92 9.36
N ILE A 134 -7.44 -0.85 10.03
CA ILE A 134 -7.55 -1.07 11.49
C ILE A 134 -7.01 -2.44 11.87
N ALA A 135 -7.51 -3.51 11.25
CA ALA A 135 -7.07 -4.88 11.53
C ALA A 135 -5.56 -5.06 11.32
N ARG A 136 -5.01 -4.57 10.21
CA ARG A 136 -3.56 -4.61 9.92
C ARG A 136 -2.75 -3.85 10.97
N THR A 137 -3.23 -2.70 11.41
CA THR A 137 -2.54 -1.87 12.39
C THR A 137 -2.39 -2.57 13.73
N PHE A 138 -3.46 -3.20 14.23
CA PHE A 138 -3.40 -3.95 15.48
C PHE A 138 -2.62 -5.27 15.35
N ASN A 139 -2.74 -5.97 14.21
CA ASN A 139 -1.93 -7.15 13.94
C ASN A 139 -0.43 -6.83 13.98
N TYR A 140 -0.01 -5.73 13.32
CA TYR A 140 1.37 -5.28 13.33
C TYR A 140 1.81 -4.79 14.72
N GLY A 141 0.95 -4.05 15.44
CA GLY A 141 1.20 -3.62 16.81
C GLY A 141 1.44 -4.80 17.75
N GLY A 142 0.61 -5.84 17.66
CA GLY A 142 0.77 -7.08 18.42
C GLY A 142 2.07 -7.81 18.08
N TYR A 143 2.39 -7.94 16.79
CA TYR A 143 3.67 -8.52 16.34
C TYR A 143 4.89 -7.75 16.89
N LYS A 144 4.81 -6.44 17.01
CA LYS A 144 5.86 -5.59 17.61
C LYS A 144 5.83 -5.48 19.13
N GLY A 145 4.88 -6.14 19.80
CA GLY A 145 4.72 -6.06 21.26
C GLY A 145 4.31 -4.67 21.75
N ARG A 146 3.68 -3.84 20.90
CA ARG A 146 3.23 -2.49 21.27
C ARG A 146 1.97 -2.54 22.12
N ALA A 147 1.86 -1.62 23.09
CA ALA A 147 0.60 -1.38 23.77
C ALA A 147 -0.50 -0.99 22.77
N ILE A 148 -1.74 -1.38 23.04
CA ILE A 148 -2.89 -0.96 22.23
C ILE A 148 -3.04 0.56 22.31
N TYR A 149 -3.07 1.11 23.54
CA TYR A 149 -3.22 2.52 23.83
C TYR A 149 -2.56 2.86 25.18
N ASN A 150 -2.04 4.09 25.29
CA ASN A 150 -1.61 4.70 26.55
C ASN A 150 -1.97 6.20 26.51
N PRO A 151 -2.88 6.68 27.40
CA PRO A 151 -3.34 8.08 27.40
C PRO A 151 -2.22 9.10 27.72
N GLU A 152 -1.13 8.66 28.35
CA GLU A 152 0.01 9.52 28.69
C GLU A 152 0.95 9.74 27.49
N ILE A 153 0.90 8.85 26.46
CA ILE A 153 1.75 8.95 25.29
C ILE A 153 0.95 9.51 24.12
N LYS A 154 1.16 10.79 23.83
CA LYS A 154 0.46 11.48 22.73
C LYS A 154 1.06 11.12 21.37
N PRO A 155 0.23 11.11 20.28
CA PRO A 155 0.72 10.97 18.93
C PRO A 155 1.74 12.08 18.58
N ASN A 156 2.83 11.71 17.91
CA ASN A 156 3.83 12.67 17.41
C ASN A 156 3.64 12.88 15.90
N LEU A 157 3.09 14.01 15.49
CA LEU A 157 2.78 14.35 14.11
C LEU A 157 3.99 14.87 13.30
N ASN A 158 5.11 15.14 13.99
CA ASN A 158 6.30 15.78 13.40
C ASN A 158 7.51 14.84 13.34
N MET A 159 7.29 13.53 13.36
CA MET A 159 8.38 12.55 13.28
C MET A 159 9.08 12.58 11.92
N THR A 160 10.39 12.51 11.94
CA THR A 160 11.18 12.15 10.76
C THR A 160 10.88 10.68 10.35
N LYS A 161 11.27 10.29 9.13
CA LYS A 161 11.11 8.92 8.66
C LYS A 161 11.87 7.90 9.53
N GLU A 162 13.03 8.28 10.02
CA GLU A 162 13.89 7.49 10.91
C GLU A 162 13.27 7.32 12.29
N GLU A 163 12.76 8.39 12.89
CA GLU A 163 12.05 8.36 14.17
C GLU A 163 10.79 7.51 14.07
N TYR A 164 10.00 7.68 13.00
CA TYR A 164 8.80 6.89 12.78
C TYR A 164 9.10 5.38 12.68
N LYS A 165 10.18 4.99 11.98
CA LYS A 165 10.59 3.58 11.86
C LYS A 165 11.02 2.97 13.20
N LYS A 166 11.58 3.77 14.09
CA LYS A 166 12.08 3.34 15.42
C LYS A 166 11.05 3.51 16.53
N SER A 167 9.91 4.14 16.23
CA SER A 167 8.87 4.41 17.22
C SER A 167 8.30 3.11 17.78
N ASP A 168 8.18 3.03 19.10
CA ASP A 168 7.49 2.01 19.88
C ASP A 168 6.15 2.52 20.46
N ALA A 169 5.69 3.67 19.98
CA ALA A 169 4.45 4.31 20.40
C ALA A 169 3.26 3.33 20.35
N PRO A 170 2.24 3.52 21.22
CA PRO A 170 1.04 2.72 21.23
C PRO A 170 0.36 2.65 19.87
N THR A 171 -0.28 1.53 19.57
CA THR A 171 -0.88 1.23 18.26
C THR A 171 -1.91 2.29 17.83
N ILE A 172 -2.71 2.83 18.75
CA ILE A 172 -3.69 3.89 18.47
C ILE A 172 -3.01 5.17 17.94
N ASN A 173 -1.80 5.49 18.37
CA ASN A 173 -1.10 6.69 17.90
C ASN A 173 -0.86 6.67 16.38
N HIS A 174 -0.65 5.48 15.79
CA HIS A 174 -0.47 5.30 14.36
C HIS A 174 -1.65 5.82 13.51
N PHE A 175 -2.86 5.80 14.06
CA PHE A 175 -4.02 6.38 13.37
C PHE A 175 -3.81 7.87 13.08
N TYR A 176 -3.35 8.63 14.06
CA TYR A 176 -3.12 10.07 13.96
C TYR A 176 -1.83 10.40 13.21
N GLU A 177 -0.78 9.61 13.46
CA GLU A 177 0.55 9.82 12.88
C GLU A 177 0.61 9.51 11.38
N LYS A 178 -0.29 8.63 10.89
CA LYS A 178 -0.28 8.20 9.48
C LYS A 178 -1.66 7.99 8.87
N LEU A 179 -2.51 7.12 9.44
CA LEU A 179 -3.66 6.58 8.70
C LEU A 179 -4.68 7.66 8.34
N LEU A 180 -5.02 8.53 9.29
CA LEU A 180 -5.97 9.64 9.07
C LEU A 180 -5.45 10.68 8.08
N LEU A 181 -4.12 10.75 7.86
CA LEU A 181 -3.51 11.67 6.91
C LEU A 181 -3.55 11.16 5.47
N LEU A 182 -3.81 9.86 5.25
CA LEU A 182 -3.75 9.25 3.92
C LEU A 182 -4.87 9.73 3.00
N LYS A 183 -6.02 10.13 3.51
CA LYS A 183 -7.13 10.70 2.73
C LYS A 183 -6.67 11.87 1.87
N GLU A 184 -5.87 12.79 2.42
CA GLU A 184 -5.38 13.96 1.73
C GLU A 184 -4.29 13.67 0.70
N ARG A 185 -3.80 12.44 0.66
CA ARG A 185 -2.73 11.99 -0.24
C ARG A 185 -3.23 11.22 -1.45
N MET A 186 -4.53 11.13 -1.64
CA MET A 186 -5.10 10.47 -2.81
C MET A 186 -4.90 11.32 -4.06
N ASN A 187 -4.47 10.67 -5.13
CA ASN A 187 -4.15 11.29 -6.41
C ASN A 187 -5.41 11.43 -7.28
N THR A 188 -6.23 10.36 -7.34
CA THR A 188 -7.41 10.28 -8.20
C THR A 188 -8.67 10.77 -7.49
N ARG A 189 -9.68 11.19 -8.29
CA ARG A 189 -10.98 11.55 -7.74
C ARG A 189 -11.69 10.36 -7.09
N THR A 190 -11.59 9.21 -7.72
CA THR A 190 -12.21 7.96 -7.25
C THR A 190 -11.55 7.48 -5.96
N GLY A 191 -10.20 7.46 -5.91
CA GLY A 191 -9.45 7.11 -4.70
C GLY A 191 -9.80 8.01 -3.52
N ARG A 192 -9.93 9.33 -3.75
CA ARG A 192 -10.30 10.29 -2.71
C ARG A 192 -11.69 10.01 -2.13
N ARG A 193 -12.69 9.79 -2.98
CA ARG A 193 -14.06 9.44 -2.53
C ARG A 193 -14.07 8.17 -1.67
N MET A 194 -13.37 7.11 -2.12
CA MET A 194 -13.25 5.87 -1.36
C MET A 194 -12.50 6.06 -0.03
N ALA A 195 -11.48 6.91 -0.02
CA ALA A 195 -10.72 7.21 1.19
C ALA A 195 -11.54 8.01 2.21
N GLU A 196 -12.41 8.92 1.78
CA GLU A 196 -13.34 9.64 2.66
C GLU A 196 -14.28 8.69 3.43
N GLU A 197 -14.84 7.68 2.75
CA GLU A 197 -15.69 6.67 3.37
C GLU A 197 -14.92 5.84 4.42
N ARG A 198 -13.70 5.39 4.08
CA ARG A 198 -12.84 4.63 4.98
C ARG A 198 -12.34 5.47 6.15
N HIS A 199 -12.07 6.75 5.92
CA HIS A 199 -11.67 7.69 6.95
C HIS A 199 -12.78 7.90 7.99
N LYS A 200 -14.02 8.15 7.55
CA LYS A 200 -15.18 8.26 8.45
C LYS A 200 -15.36 7.01 9.31
N PHE A 201 -15.17 5.83 8.72
CA PHE A 201 -15.25 4.58 9.48
C PHE A 201 -14.15 4.50 10.56
N MET A 202 -12.93 4.93 10.27
CA MET A 202 -11.85 4.97 11.27
C MET A 202 -12.15 5.97 12.40
N GLU A 203 -12.72 7.13 12.09
CA GLU A 203 -13.15 8.11 13.10
C GLU A 203 -14.24 7.54 14.02
N GLN A 204 -15.23 6.84 13.46
CA GLN A 204 -16.26 6.14 14.23
C GLN A 204 -15.66 5.06 15.13
N TYR A 205 -14.73 4.26 14.61
CA TYR A 205 -14.00 3.25 15.38
C TYR A 205 -13.25 3.89 16.56
N LEU A 206 -12.51 4.97 16.34
CA LEU A 206 -11.76 5.67 17.39
C LEU A 206 -12.69 6.26 18.44
N SER A 207 -13.82 6.86 18.03
CA SER A 207 -14.83 7.38 18.95
C SER A 207 -15.36 6.27 19.86
N GLN A 208 -15.73 5.12 19.28
CA GLN A 208 -16.21 3.97 20.05
C GLN A 208 -15.13 3.40 20.96
N PHE A 209 -13.89 3.27 20.46
CA PHE A 209 -12.75 2.78 21.22
C PHE A 209 -12.51 3.62 22.49
N TYR A 210 -12.53 4.96 22.38
CA TYR A 210 -12.30 5.83 23.54
C TYR A 210 -13.43 5.80 24.57
N ARG A 211 -14.67 5.65 24.13
CA ARG A 211 -15.82 5.48 25.04
C ARG A 211 -15.72 4.18 25.84
N GLU A 212 -15.38 3.08 25.17
CA GLU A 212 -15.17 1.79 25.82
C GLU A 212 -13.95 1.82 26.76
N TRP A 213 -12.88 2.48 26.35
CA TRP A 213 -11.70 2.66 27.20
C TRP A 213 -12.02 3.45 28.47
N GLY A 214 -12.85 4.46 28.38
CA GLY A 214 -13.33 5.25 29.53
C GLY A 214 -14.39 4.54 30.39
N GLY A 215 -14.87 3.37 29.96
CA GLY A 215 -15.94 2.66 30.65
C GLY A 215 -17.33 3.27 30.47
N GLU A 216 -17.53 4.06 29.41
CA GLU A 216 -18.78 4.75 29.11
C GLU A 216 -19.81 3.86 28.38
N ILE A 217 -19.75 2.59 28.40
CA ILE A 217 -20.54 1.54 27.69
C ILE A 217 -19.74 0.67 26.76
#